data_432005244450cdf7b141dbfa757f1d9f
#
_entry.id   432005244450cdf7b141dbfa757f1d9f
#
_cell.length_a   1.000
_cell.length_b   1.000
_cell.length_c   1.000
_cell.angle_alpha   90.00
_cell.angle_beta   90.00
_cell.angle_gamma   90.00
#
_symmetry.space_group_name_H-M   'P 1'
#
loop_
_entity.id
_entity.type
_entity.pdbx_description
1 polymer ?
#
loop_
_entity_poly.entity_id
_entity_poly.type
_entity_poly.pdbx_seq_one_letter_code
_entity_poly.pdbx_strand_id
1 'polypeptide(L)'
;KILAQAVQSLKIDPSKVNPRLKQGDPKTTVCQVAEEEKADLVIMGSRGLGRLQSILENSVSQYVFQLTSRPMLLVKDDIYVKKIKRVMVALDKSESAKQSLELALSFAKEVSGGQIILVHVTKDLTGKSTEDLTANAEKDPVLAPAVAVAKQMGVSYRCVSATGKPGEAICKIADDVNADLLVIGSPDRRPNVAKNFVDLDRLLGNSLSDYVRVYANCPVLLARTVA
;
A
#
# COMPACT_ATOMS: atom_id res chain seq x y z
N LYS A 1 -21.79 14.29 -17.02
CA LYS A 1 -20.79 14.42 -18.07
C LYS A 1 -19.44 13.80 -17.66
N ILE A 2 -18.83 14.17 -16.53
CA ILE A 2 -17.52 13.66 -16.05
C ILE A 2 -17.54 12.14 -15.83
N LEU A 3 -18.54 11.60 -15.13
CA LEU A 3 -18.65 10.16 -14.88
C LEU A 3 -18.79 9.35 -16.18
N ALA A 4 -19.58 9.84 -17.14
CA ALA A 4 -19.72 9.17 -18.43
C ALA A 4 -18.39 9.14 -19.22
N GLN A 5 -17.64 10.23 -19.18
CA GLN A 5 -16.30 10.28 -19.80
C GLN A 5 -15.32 9.30 -19.10
N ALA A 6 -15.35 9.23 -17.77
CA ALA A 6 -14.53 8.30 -17.00
C ALA A 6 -14.83 6.85 -17.35
N VAL A 7 -16.10 6.45 -17.38
CA VAL A 7 -16.53 5.09 -17.78
C VAL A 7 -16.04 4.76 -19.20
N GLN A 8 -16.17 5.70 -20.13
CA GLN A 8 -15.73 5.51 -21.51
C GLN A 8 -14.21 5.36 -21.62
N SER A 9 -13.44 6.13 -20.83
CA SER A 9 -11.96 6.07 -20.84
C SER A 9 -11.40 4.78 -20.23
N LEU A 10 -12.10 4.15 -19.30
CA LEU A 10 -11.68 2.90 -18.67
C LEU A 10 -11.70 1.70 -19.65
N LYS A 11 -12.42 1.78 -20.78
CA LYS A 11 -12.52 0.69 -21.78
C LYS A 11 -12.95 -0.66 -21.19
N ILE A 12 -13.75 -0.64 -20.13
CA ILE A 12 -14.33 -1.81 -19.49
C ILE A 12 -15.82 -1.91 -19.84
N ASP A 13 -16.41 -3.07 -19.65
CA ASP A 13 -17.83 -3.28 -19.89
C ASP A 13 -18.66 -2.33 -19.01
N PRO A 14 -19.47 -1.43 -19.59
CA PRO A 14 -20.29 -0.49 -18.82
C PRO A 14 -21.24 -1.17 -17.82
N SER A 15 -21.65 -2.42 -18.07
CA SER A 15 -22.51 -3.17 -17.15
C SER A 15 -21.83 -3.53 -15.84
N LYS A 16 -20.47 -3.51 -15.80
CA LYS A 16 -19.67 -3.75 -14.60
C LYS A 16 -19.35 -2.46 -13.83
N VAL A 17 -19.85 -1.32 -14.28
CA VAL A 17 -19.57 -0.01 -13.66
C VAL A 17 -20.86 0.56 -13.12
N ASN A 18 -20.87 0.91 -11.84
CA ASN A 18 -21.96 1.60 -11.18
C ASN A 18 -21.54 3.05 -10.87
N PRO A 19 -21.78 4.03 -11.77
CA PRO A 19 -21.37 5.40 -11.57
C PRO A 19 -22.26 6.06 -10.51
N ARG A 20 -21.66 6.66 -9.47
CA ARG A 20 -22.35 7.33 -8.39
C ARG A 20 -21.93 8.78 -8.26
N LEU A 21 -22.93 9.67 -8.19
CA LEU A 21 -22.72 11.08 -7.83
C LEU A 21 -23.31 11.31 -6.44
N LYS A 22 -22.46 11.72 -5.52
CA LYS A 22 -22.84 12.06 -4.15
C LYS A 22 -22.53 13.53 -3.86
N GLN A 23 -23.34 14.14 -3.04
CA GLN A 23 -23.12 15.50 -2.52
C GLN A 23 -22.61 15.39 -1.07
N GLY A 24 -21.63 16.20 -0.71
CA GLY A 24 -21.04 16.20 0.64
C GLY A 24 -19.55 16.52 0.62
N ASP A 25 -18.92 16.46 1.80
CA ASP A 25 -17.48 16.57 1.89
C ASP A 25 -16.79 15.31 1.30
N PRO A 26 -15.92 15.47 0.30
CA PRO A 26 -15.29 14.34 -0.38
C PRO A 26 -14.56 13.37 0.56
N LYS A 27 -13.94 13.87 1.63
CA LYS A 27 -13.16 13.08 2.57
C LYS A 27 -14.00 12.01 3.27
N THR A 28 -15.13 12.44 3.81
CA THR A 28 -16.07 11.56 4.53
C THR A 28 -16.94 10.76 3.58
N THR A 29 -17.39 11.36 2.47
CA THR A 29 -18.28 10.72 1.51
C THR A 29 -17.63 9.51 0.84
N VAL A 30 -16.34 9.57 0.50
CA VAL A 30 -15.63 8.41 -0.09
C VAL A 30 -15.57 7.25 0.89
N CYS A 31 -15.22 7.48 2.16
CA CYS A 31 -15.20 6.45 3.18
C CYS A 31 -16.60 5.83 3.40
N GLN A 32 -17.63 6.69 3.48
CA GLN A 32 -19.01 6.23 3.64
C GLN A 32 -19.47 5.35 2.47
N VAL A 33 -19.22 5.76 1.23
CA VAL A 33 -19.58 4.97 0.04
C VAL A 33 -18.83 3.65 0.01
N ALA A 34 -17.54 3.63 0.38
CA ALA A 34 -16.77 2.40 0.46
C ALA A 34 -17.37 1.39 1.44
N GLU A 35 -17.93 1.86 2.57
CA GLU A 35 -18.64 1.01 3.53
C GLU A 35 -20.03 0.59 3.01
N GLU A 36 -20.82 1.53 2.48
CA GLU A 36 -22.16 1.26 1.91
C GLU A 36 -22.10 0.18 0.83
N GLU A 37 -21.10 0.26 -0.05
CA GLU A 37 -20.90 -0.69 -1.16
C GLU A 37 -20.14 -1.96 -0.73
N LYS A 38 -19.67 -2.03 0.52
CA LYS A 38 -18.81 -3.13 1.03
C LYS A 38 -17.62 -3.39 0.11
N ALA A 39 -16.97 -2.28 -0.32
CA ALA A 39 -15.89 -2.34 -1.28
C ALA A 39 -14.73 -3.22 -0.77
N ASP A 40 -14.22 -4.12 -1.59
CA ASP A 40 -13.03 -4.94 -1.28
C ASP A 40 -11.75 -4.12 -1.40
N LEU A 41 -11.76 -3.07 -2.23
CA LEU A 41 -10.63 -2.20 -2.48
C LEU A 41 -11.09 -0.79 -2.85
N VAL A 42 -10.49 0.22 -2.25
CA VAL A 42 -10.62 1.62 -2.66
C VAL A 42 -9.42 1.99 -3.53
N ILE A 43 -9.66 2.54 -4.72
CA ILE A 43 -8.59 3.03 -5.59
C ILE A 43 -8.72 4.55 -5.71
N MET A 44 -7.66 5.27 -5.40
CA MET A 44 -7.63 6.72 -5.52
C MET A 44 -6.37 7.22 -6.20
N GLY A 45 -6.55 8.24 -7.04
CA GLY A 45 -5.46 9.03 -7.56
C GLY A 45 -4.92 9.98 -6.48
N SER A 46 -3.62 10.18 -6.47
CA SER A 46 -2.95 11.22 -5.71
C SER A 46 -2.25 12.14 -6.70
N ARG A 47 -2.51 13.44 -6.60
CA ARG A 47 -1.82 14.41 -7.47
C ARG A 47 -0.32 14.31 -7.20
N GLY A 48 0.45 13.95 -8.23
CA GLY A 48 1.91 13.92 -8.21
C GLY A 48 2.56 15.31 -8.25
N LEU A 49 1.83 16.35 -7.81
CA LEU A 49 2.28 17.74 -7.82
C LEU A 49 3.42 17.93 -6.83
N GLY A 50 4.61 17.52 -7.27
CA GLY A 50 5.87 17.79 -6.59
C GLY A 50 5.90 17.21 -5.17
N ARG A 51 7.02 16.72 -4.73
CA ARG A 51 7.26 16.16 -3.39
C ARG A 51 7.20 17.21 -2.27
N LEU A 52 6.43 18.29 -2.47
CA LEU A 52 6.20 19.30 -1.45
C LEU A 52 5.21 18.72 -0.42
N GLN A 53 5.74 18.32 0.71
CA GLN A 53 5.01 17.75 1.83
C GLN A 53 3.77 18.57 2.21
N SER A 54 3.85 19.88 2.12
CA SER A 54 2.74 20.81 2.40
C SER A 54 1.54 20.69 1.45
N ILE A 55 1.73 20.20 0.22
CA ILE A 55 0.64 20.03 -0.75
C ILE A 55 -0.08 18.68 -0.53
N LEU A 56 0.63 17.72 0.05
CA LEU A 56 0.09 16.40 0.37
C LEU A 56 -0.67 16.38 1.70
N GLU A 57 -0.39 17.32 2.57
CA GLU A 57 -1.12 17.52 3.82
C GLU A 57 -2.55 18.02 3.51
N ASN A 58 -3.55 17.43 4.18
CA ASN A 58 -4.97 17.72 4.01
C ASN A 58 -5.63 17.34 2.66
N SER A 59 -4.97 16.51 1.85
CA SER A 59 -5.60 16.00 0.62
C SER A 59 -6.71 14.98 0.93
N VAL A 60 -7.73 14.90 0.04
CA VAL A 60 -8.80 13.90 0.17
C VAL A 60 -8.22 12.49 0.23
N SER A 61 -7.27 12.17 -0.64
CA SER A 61 -6.63 10.85 -0.68
C SER A 61 -5.86 10.52 0.59
N GLN A 62 -5.21 11.49 1.23
CA GLN A 62 -4.56 11.30 2.52
C GLN A 62 -5.58 10.97 3.61
N TYR A 63 -6.65 11.74 3.70
CA TYR A 63 -7.69 11.52 4.68
C TYR A 63 -8.33 10.14 4.52
N VAL A 64 -8.71 9.77 3.29
CA VAL A 64 -9.26 8.45 2.99
C VAL A 64 -8.25 7.34 3.29
N PHE A 65 -6.97 7.53 2.92
CA PHE A 65 -5.89 6.57 3.21
C PHE A 65 -5.75 6.26 4.70
N GLN A 66 -6.00 7.24 5.57
CA GLN A 66 -5.89 7.03 7.02
C GLN A 66 -7.17 6.49 7.66
N LEU A 67 -8.33 6.89 7.16
CA LEU A 67 -9.62 6.62 7.81
C LEU A 67 -10.38 5.45 7.19
N THR A 68 -10.10 5.06 5.96
CA THR A 68 -10.82 3.93 5.36
C THR A 68 -10.55 2.63 6.13
N SER A 69 -11.59 1.86 6.37
CA SER A 69 -11.49 0.48 6.89
C SER A 69 -11.10 -0.52 5.80
N ARG A 70 -11.21 -0.11 4.54
CA ARG A 70 -10.98 -0.96 3.37
C ARG A 70 -9.52 -0.90 2.92
N PRO A 71 -8.98 -1.96 2.31
CA PRO A 71 -7.72 -1.86 1.57
C PRO A 71 -7.77 -0.71 0.58
N MET A 72 -6.66 0.02 0.44
CA MET A 72 -6.62 1.19 -0.44
C MET A 72 -5.38 1.20 -1.33
N LEU A 73 -5.59 1.28 -2.62
CA LEU A 73 -4.55 1.49 -3.63
C LEU A 73 -4.44 2.98 -3.94
N LEU A 74 -3.29 3.55 -3.68
CA LEU A 74 -2.96 4.92 -4.03
C LEU A 74 -2.09 4.95 -5.28
N VAL A 75 -2.56 5.63 -6.32
CA VAL A 75 -1.85 5.81 -7.59
C VAL A 75 -1.48 7.26 -7.76
N LYS A 76 -0.22 7.55 -8.09
CA LYS A 76 0.27 8.91 -8.37
C LYS A 76 0.18 9.22 -9.86
N ASP A 77 -0.15 10.45 -10.21
CA ASP A 77 -0.37 10.86 -11.60
C ASP A 77 0.91 10.84 -12.45
N ASP A 78 2.07 10.98 -11.80
CA ASP A 78 3.40 10.98 -12.44
C ASP A 78 4.03 9.58 -12.56
N ILE A 79 3.33 8.55 -12.06
CA ILE A 79 3.83 7.17 -12.08
C ILE A 79 3.05 6.35 -13.11
N TYR A 80 3.78 5.88 -14.13
CA TYR A 80 3.20 5.07 -15.18
C TYR A 80 3.60 3.60 -15.07
N VAL A 81 2.68 2.78 -14.57
CA VAL A 81 2.84 1.32 -14.48
C VAL A 81 1.98 0.65 -15.53
N LYS A 82 2.60 0.00 -16.52
CA LYS A 82 1.86 -0.73 -17.58
C LYS A 82 1.28 -2.06 -17.11
N LYS A 83 2.02 -2.78 -16.28
CA LYS A 83 1.65 -4.09 -15.73
C LYS A 83 2.28 -4.26 -14.36
N ILE A 84 1.50 -4.73 -13.41
CA ILE A 84 1.98 -5.06 -12.07
C ILE A 84 2.58 -6.47 -12.11
N LYS A 85 3.89 -6.59 -12.27
CA LYS A 85 4.59 -7.88 -12.25
C LYS A 85 5.41 -8.09 -10.99
N ARG A 86 6.07 -7.04 -10.50
CA ARG A 86 6.92 -7.07 -9.29
C ARG A 86 6.14 -6.45 -8.14
N VAL A 87 5.56 -7.31 -7.33
CA VAL A 87 4.81 -6.94 -6.13
C VAL A 87 5.75 -7.02 -4.94
N MET A 88 6.12 -5.89 -4.37
CA MET A 88 6.92 -5.82 -3.16
C MET A 88 6.01 -5.73 -1.94
N VAL A 89 6.30 -6.49 -0.88
CA VAL A 89 5.60 -6.40 0.39
C VAL A 89 6.58 -6.21 1.54
N ALA A 90 6.33 -5.20 2.37
CA ALA A 90 7.09 -4.95 3.59
C ALA A 90 6.45 -5.72 4.74
N LEU A 91 7.26 -6.54 5.42
CA LEU A 91 6.82 -7.46 6.46
C LEU A 91 7.50 -7.15 7.79
N ASP A 92 6.74 -7.32 8.85
CA ASP A 92 7.19 -7.36 10.23
C ASP A 92 6.43 -8.47 10.98
N LYS A 93 6.50 -8.48 12.31
CA LYS A 93 5.80 -9.47 13.14
C LYS A 93 4.32 -9.15 13.42
N SER A 94 3.77 -8.10 12.82
CA SER A 94 2.41 -7.65 13.07
C SER A 94 1.37 -8.50 12.32
N GLU A 95 0.13 -8.48 12.80
CA GLU A 95 -1.00 -9.13 12.13
C GLU A 95 -1.31 -8.43 10.79
N SER A 96 -1.13 -7.11 10.73
CA SER A 96 -1.31 -6.36 9.48
C SER A 96 -0.30 -6.75 8.39
N ALA A 97 0.89 -7.23 8.76
CA ALA A 97 1.86 -7.75 7.80
C ALA A 97 1.40 -9.06 7.16
N LYS A 98 0.71 -9.95 7.91
CA LYS A 98 0.15 -11.17 7.34
C LYS A 98 -0.90 -10.88 6.28
N GLN A 99 -1.80 -9.92 6.56
CA GLN A 99 -2.83 -9.50 5.61
C GLN A 99 -2.23 -8.86 4.36
N SER A 100 -1.16 -8.04 4.54
CA SER A 100 -0.45 -7.48 3.40
C SER A 100 0.23 -8.56 2.55
N LEU A 101 0.74 -9.62 3.17
CA LEU A 101 1.31 -10.76 2.46
C LEU A 101 0.25 -11.50 1.63
N GLU A 102 -0.90 -11.82 2.20
CA GLU A 102 -2.00 -12.49 1.51
C GLU A 102 -2.47 -11.69 0.29
N LEU A 103 -2.65 -10.38 0.47
CA LEU A 103 -3.07 -9.49 -0.59
C LEU A 103 -1.99 -9.37 -1.69
N ALA A 104 -0.72 -9.24 -1.32
CA ALA A 104 0.40 -9.18 -2.25
C ALA A 104 0.55 -10.46 -3.07
N LEU A 105 0.40 -11.64 -2.43
CA LEU A 105 0.45 -12.94 -3.09
C LEU A 105 -0.70 -13.12 -4.08
N SER A 106 -1.91 -12.66 -3.73
CA SER A 106 -3.05 -12.67 -4.64
C SER A 106 -2.75 -11.88 -5.91
N PHE A 107 -2.25 -10.66 -5.78
CA PHE A 107 -1.84 -9.85 -6.94
C PHE A 107 -0.74 -10.51 -7.78
N ALA A 108 0.30 -11.04 -7.13
CA ALA A 108 1.42 -11.67 -7.84
C ALA A 108 0.99 -12.95 -8.60
N LYS A 109 0.04 -13.71 -8.04
CA LYS A 109 -0.46 -14.97 -8.65
C LYS A 109 -1.31 -14.73 -9.88
N GLU A 110 -2.13 -13.68 -9.89
CA GLU A 110 -3.05 -13.36 -10.99
C GLU A 110 -2.33 -12.89 -12.26
N VAL A 111 -1.05 -12.51 -12.14
CA VAL A 111 -0.29 -11.97 -13.27
C VAL A 111 0.68 -13.00 -13.81
N SER A 112 0.59 -13.31 -15.10
CA SER A 112 1.56 -14.19 -15.77
C SER A 112 3.00 -13.64 -15.64
N GLY A 113 3.88 -14.43 -15.03
CA GLY A 113 5.24 -14.04 -14.70
C GLY A 113 5.34 -13.06 -13.52
N GLY A 114 4.31 -13.03 -12.67
CA GLY A 114 4.33 -12.24 -11.44
C GLY A 114 5.37 -12.76 -10.44
N GLN A 115 6.01 -11.84 -9.74
CA GLN A 115 7.01 -12.10 -8.71
C GLN A 115 6.65 -11.32 -7.45
N ILE A 116 6.79 -11.96 -6.29
CA ILE A 116 6.70 -11.28 -5.00
C ILE A 116 8.10 -11.00 -4.45
N ILE A 117 8.31 -9.77 -3.93
CA ILE A 117 9.54 -9.37 -3.26
C ILE A 117 9.20 -9.18 -1.78
N LEU A 118 9.70 -10.09 -0.96
CA LEU A 118 9.49 -10.12 0.49
C LEU A 118 10.57 -9.28 1.16
N VAL A 119 10.19 -8.23 1.88
CA VAL A 119 11.14 -7.27 2.46
C VAL A 119 10.94 -7.18 3.97
N HIS A 120 12.04 -7.30 4.72
CA HIS A 120 12.09 -7.01 6.13
C HIS A 120 13.18 -5.98 6.43
N VAL A 121 12.83 -4.93 7.17
CA VAL A 121 13.77 -3.88 7.58
C VAL A 121 13.89 -3.89 9.09
N THR A 122 15.10 -4.13 9.60
CA THR A 122 15.41 -4.08 11.03
C THR A 122 16.06 -2.75 11.40
N LYS A 123 15.80 -2.27 12.61
CA LYS A 123 16.61 -1.19 13.17
C LYS A 123 17.99 -1.78 13.44
N ASP A 124 19.02 -1.10 12.95
CA ASP A 124 20.39 -1.59 13.10
C ASP A 124 20.80 -1.66 14.58
N LEU A 125 20.86 -2.88 15.11
CA LEU A 125 21.35 -3.16 16.46
C LEU A 125 22.49 -4.19 16.44
N THR A 126 22.88 -4.70 15.27
CA THR A 126 23.74 -5.89 15.18
C THR A 126 25.05 -5.67 14.42
N GLY A 127 25.27 -4.50 13.82
CA GLY A 127 26.48 -4.20 13.03
C GLY A 127 26.70 -5.10 11.81
N LYS A 128 25.67 -5.87 11.39
CA LYS A 128 25.73 -6.70 10.17
C LYS A 128 25.60 -5.83 8.94
N SER A 129 26.41 -6.11 7.92
CA SER A 129 26.26 -5.43 6.62
C SER A 129 24.92 -5.78 5.96
N THR A 130 24.39 -4.86 5.15
CA THR A 130 23.16 -5.11 4.37
C THR A 130 23.35 -6.28 3.40
N GLU A 131 24.56 -6.48 2.89
CA GLU A 131 24.90 -7.59 1.99
C GLU A 131 24.78 -8.94 2.69
N ASP A 132 25.32 -9.07 3.92
CA ASP A 132 25.22 -10.30 4.74
C ASP A 132 23.77 -10.61 5.10
N LEU A 133 22.95 -9.59 5.40
CA LEU A 133 21.53 -9.76 5.68
C LEU A 133 20.76 -10.23 4.45
N THR A 134 21.04 -9.68 3.28
CA THR A 134 20.38 -10.06 2.04
C THR A 134 20.75 -11.47 1.61
N ALA A 135 22.02 -11.89 1.75
CA ALA A 135 22.47 -13.23 1.45
C ALA A 135 21.77 -14.32 2.28
N ASN A 136 21.32 -14.00 3.49
CA ASN A 136 20.62 -14.89 4.40
C ASN A 136 19.13 -14.53 4.58
N ALA A 137 18.56 -13.71 3.72
CA ALA A 137 17.21 -13.17 3.88
C ALA A 137 16.12 -14.26 3.94
N GLU A 138 16.28 -15.40 3.26
CA GLU A 138 15.32 -16.51 3.37
C GLU A 138 15.28 -17.16 4.77
N LYS A 139 16.36 -17.00 5.56
CA LYS A 139 16.45 -17.49 6.94
C LYS A 139 15.99 -16.45 7.97
N ASP A 140 15.66 -15.26 7.52
CA ASP A 140 15.11 -14.22 8.40
C ASP A 140 13.81 -14.73 9.06
N PRO A 141 13.68 -14.67 10.40
CA PRO A 141 12.53 -15.24 11.10
C PRO A 141 11.20 -14.57 10.75
N VAL A 142 11.23 -13.37 10.16
CA VAL A 142 10.04 -12.66 9.65
C VAL A 142 9.71 -13.13 8.23
N LEU A 143 10.72 -13.33 7.39
CA LEU A 143 10.53 -13.69 5.98
C LEU A 143 10.32 -15.19 5.76
N ALA A 144 10.92 -16.06 6.57
CA ALA A 144 10.84 -17.51 6.40
C ALA A 144 9.40 -18.07 6.32
N PRO A 145 8.44 -17.65 7.16
CA PRO A 145 7.04 -18.04 7.01
C PRO A 145 6.42 -17.58 5.68
N ALA A 146 6.72 -16.37 5.25
CA ALA A 146 6.23 -15.82 3.98
C ALA A 146 6.79 -16.56 2.76
N VAL A 147 8.05 -16.97 2.83
CA VAL A 147 8.70 -17.83 1.81
C VAL A 147 7.97 -19.17 1.70
N ALA A 148 7.63 -19.79 2.83
CA ALA A 148 6.90 -21.05 2.84
C ALA A 148 5.53 -20.91 2.14
N VAL A 149 4.80 -19.84 2.40
CA VAL A 149 3.50 -19.57 1.75
C VAL A 149 3.68 -19.30 0.25
N ALA A 150 4.66 -18.50 -0.15
CA ALA A 150 4.93 -18.22 -1.55
C ALA A 150 5.26 -19.50 -2.35
N LYS A 151 6.08 -20.38 -1.76
CA LYS A 151 6.41 -21.71 -2.33
C LYS A 151 5.17 -22.58 -2.48
N GLN A 152 4.33 -22.65 -1.43
CA GLN A 152 3.09 -23.44 -1.46
C GLN A 152 2.13 -22.94 -2.54
N MET A 153 2.06 -21.63 -2.76
CA MET A 153 1.21 -21.02 -3.79
C MET A 153 1.82 -21.07 -5.21
N GLY A 154 3.05 -21.51 -5.35
CA GLY A 154 3.77 -21.54 -6.64
C GLY A 154 4.11 -20.15 -7.19
N VAL A 155 4.21 -19.14 -6.32
CA VAL A 155 4.55 -17.77 -6.70
C VAL A 155 6.07 -17.60 -6.67
N SER A 156 6.64 -17.06 -7.75
CA SER A 156 8.06 -16.71 -7.80
C SER A 156 8.35 -15.62 -6.75
N TYR A 157 9.41 -15.78 -5.96
CA TYR A 157 9.72 -14.85 -4.88
C TYR A 157 11.21 -14.46 -4.88
N ARG A 158 11.47 -13.31 -4.22
CA ARG A 158 12.80 -12.83 -3.84
C ARG A 158 12.73 -12.27 -2.43
N CYS A 159 13.76 -12.51 -1.62
CA CYS A 159 13.86 -11.97 -0.27
C CYS A 159 14.90 -10.83 -0.21
N VAL A 160 14.59 -9.80 0.57
CA VAL A 160 15.51 -8.70 0.87
C VAL A 160 15.40 -8.38 2.36
N SER A 161 16.51 -8.49 3.08
CA SER A 161 16.62 -7.98 4.45
C SER A 161 17.57 -6.79 4.48
N ALA A 162 17.17 -5.74 5.16
CA ALA A 162 17.95 -4.51 5.26
C ALA A 162 17.92 -3.93 6.67
N THR A 163 18.82 -3.00 6.95
CA THR A 163 18.87 -2.23 8.18
C THR A 163 18.60 -0.75 7.92
N GLY A 164 18.16 -0.03 8.95
CA GLY A 164 18.01 1.41 8.91
C GLY A 164 16.62 1.90 9.29
N LYS A 165 16.31 3.12 8.88
CA LYS A 165 14.97 3.69 9.07
C LYS A 165 13.97 3.02 8.11
N PRO A 166 12.92 2.36 8.62
CA PRO A 166 12.07 1.51 7.79
C PRO A 166 11.49 2.21 6.57
N GLY A 167 10.97 3.43 6.70
CA GLY A 167 10.36 4.16 5.58
C GLY A 167 11.35 4.46 4.45
N GLU A 168 12.55 4.96 4.81
CA GLU A 168 13.61 5.27 3.86
C GLU A 168 14.11 4.00 3.16
N ALA A 169 14.39 2.94 3.94
CA ALA A 169 14.88 1.68 3.42
C ALA A 169 13.86 1.00 2.49
N ILE A 170 12.57 0.97 2.87
CA ILE A 170 11.51 0.38 2.04
C ILE A 170 11.39 1.12 0.71
N CYS A 171 11.36 2.46 0.70
CA CYS A 171 11.27 3.23 -0.54
C CYS A 171 12.50 3.01 -1.42
N LYS A 172 13.70 3.00 -0.84
CA LYS A 172 14.93 2.72 -1.58
C LYS A 172 14.93 1.32 -2.20
N ILE A 173 14.55 0.29 -1.43
CA ILE A 173 14.46 -1.09 -1.94
C ILE A 173 13.42 -1.17 -3.06
N ALA A 174 12.27 -0.51 -2.94
CA ALA A 174 11.25 -0.48 -3.99
C ALA A 174 11.80 0.08 -5.30
N ASP A 175 12.62 1.12 -5.23
CA ASP A 175 13.31 1.69 -6.39
C ASP A 175 14.38 0.73 -6.95
N ASP A 176 15.23 0.16 -6.10
CA ASP A 176 16.32 -0.74 -6.49
C ASP A 176 15.79 -2.01 -7.17
N VAL A 177 14.65 -2.55 -6.74
CA VAL A 177 14.00 -3.71 -7.36
C VAL A 177 13.05 -3.34 -8.49
N ASN A 178 12.86 -2.04 -8.75
CA ASN A 178 11.86 -1.52 -9.67
C ASN A 178 10.47 -2.09 -9.40
N ALA A 179 9.98 -1.97 -8.18
CA ALA A 179 8.68 -2.48 -7.78
C ALA A 179 7.56 -1.82 -8.59
N ASP A 180 6.63 -2.62 -9.11
CA ASP A 180 5.45 -2.13 -9.83
C ASP A 180 4.29 -1.82 -8.87
N LEU A 181 4.32 -2.45 -7.68
CA LEU A 181 3.36 -2.26 -6.59
C LEU A 181 4.07 -2.49 -5.24
N LEU A 182 3.90 -1.57 -4.32
CA LEU A 182 4.34 -1.72 -2.93
C LEU A 182 3.12 -1.97 -2.03
N VAL A 183 3.12 -3.11 -1.34
CA VAL A 183 2.08 -3.47 -0.37
C VAL A 183 2.63 -3.28 1.04
N ILE A 184 1.86 -2.62 1.88
CA ILE A 184 2.23 -2.31 3.26
C ILE A 184 1.03 -2.53 4.18
N GLY A 185 1.26 -3.18 5.31
CA GLY A 185 0.27 -3.32 6.37
C GLY A 185 0.11 -2.02 7.16
N SER A 186 -1.10 -1.71 7.54
CA SER A 186 -1.37 -0.65 8.49
C SER A 186 -2.19 -1.21 9.64
N PRO A 187 -1.72 -1.08 10.90
CA PRO A 187 -2.54 -1.45 12.02
C PRO A 187 -3.83 -0.63 12.02
N ASP A 188 -4.94 -1.24 12.43
CA ASP A 188 -6.22 -0.56 12.57
C ASP A 188 -6.11 0.45 13.74
N ARG A 189 -5.60 1.62 13.45
CA ARG A 189 -5.50 2.76 14.36
C ARG A 189 -6.58 3.78 14.02
N ARG A 190 -7.81 3.32 13.83
CA ARG A 190 -8.91 4.27 13.74
C ARG A 190 -9.03 4.99 15.08
N PRO A 191 -8.79 6.32 15.15
CA PRO A 191 -9.22 7.07 16.32
C PRO A 191 -10.71 6.80 16.46
N ASN A 192 -11.17 6.48 17.68
CA ASN A 192 -12.57 6.34 17.97
C ASN A 192 -13.25 7.63 17.52
N VAL A 193 -13.92 7.61 16.36
CA VAL A 193 -14.39 8.81 15.61
C VAL A 193 -15.43 9.61 16.39
N ALA A 194 -15.85 9.10 17.53
CA ALA A 194 -16.83 9.75 18.42
C ALA A 194 -16.24 10.87 19.30
N LYS A 195 -14.92 11.03 19.38
CA LYS A 195 -14.31 12.03 20.28
C LYS A 195 -13.20 12.81 19.58
N ASN A 196 -13.54 13.98 19.07
CA ASN A 196 -12.70 15.13 18.72
C ASN A 196 -11.88 15.06 17.42
N PHE A 197 -12.38 15.79 16.44
CA PHE A 197 -11.70 16.18 15.18
C PHE A 197 -10.37 16.95 15.38
N VAL A 198 -10.01 17.30 16.60
CA VAL A 198 -8.84 18.13 16.94
C VAL A 198 -7.54 17.35 17.00
N ASP A 199 -7.58 16.01 17.12
CA ASP A 199 -6.36 15.19 17.22
C ASP A 199 -5.89 14.56 15.90
N LEU A 200 -6.63 14.74 14.82
CA LEU A 200 -6.26 14.19 13.49
C LEU A 200 -4.97 14.81 12.97
N ASP A 201 -4.73 16.10 13.16
CA ASP A 201 -3.49 16.77 12.72
C ASP A 201 -2.24 16.27 13.45
N ARG A 202 -2.38 15.76 14.67
CA ARG A 202 -1.29 15.13 15.43
C ARG A 202 -0.98 13.69 15.03
N LEU A 203 -1.97 12.98 14.47
CA LEU A 203 -1.81 11.62 13.95
C LEU A 203 -1.25 11.60 12.52
N LEU A 204 -1.30 12.75 11.85
CA LEU A 204 -0.89 12.98 10.48
C LEU A 204 0.62 13.21 10.42
N GLY A 205 1.39 12.23 10.01
CA GLY A 205 2.75 12.49 9.53
C GLY A 205 3.89 11.64 10.08
N ASN A 206 3.68 10.79 11.08
CA ASN A 206 4.76 10.03 11.69
C ASN A 206 4.66 8.49 11.52
N SER A 207 3.71 7.99 10.73
CA SER A 207 3.60 6.55 10.50
C SER A 207 4.44 6.11 9.31
N LEU A 208 4.88 4.85 9.33
CA LEU A 208 5.56 4.21 8.21
C LEU A 208 4.74 4.32 6.92
N SER A 209 3.43 4.10 7.01
CA SER A 209 2.53 4.17 5.86
C SER A 209 2.41 5.58 5.28
N ASP A 210 2.45 6.63 6.11
CA ASP A 210 2.46 8.01 5.63
C ASP A 210 3.76 8.35 4.91
N TYR A 211 4.90 7.94 5.46
CA TYR A 211 6.18 8.12 4.80
C TYR A 211 6.19 7.45 3.41
N VAL A 212 5.84 6.18 3.36
CA VAL A 212 5.83 5.40 2.11
C VAL A 212 4.86 5.99 1.09
N ARG A 213 3.67 6.41 1.53
CA ARG A 213 2.68 7.08 0.67
C ARG A 213 3.26 8.31 -0.03
N VAL A 214 4.07 9.09 0.68
CA VAL A 214 4.67 10.33 0.15
C VAL A 214 5.86 10.02 -0.76
N TYR A 215 6.75 9.15 -0.33
CA TYR A 215 8.08 9.01 -0.92
C TYR A 215 8.26 7.82 -1.87
N ALA A 216 7.39 6.81 -1.86
CA ALA A 216 7.50 5.71 -2.81
C ALA A 216 7.29 6.19 -4.25
N ASN A 217 8.12 5.68 -5.17
CA ASN A 217 8.04 5.96 -6.62
C ASN A 217 7.21 4.92 -7.39
N CYS A 218 6.39 4.15 -6.69
CA CYS A 218 5.45 3.20 -7.27
C CYS A 218 4.08 3.33 -6.58
N PRO A 219 3.00 2.77 -7.14
CA PRO A 219 1.71 2.66 -6.47
C PRO A 219 1.84 1.97 -5.12
N VAL A 220 1.08 2.45 -4.13
CA VAL A 220 1.10 1.92 -2.75
C VAL A 220 -0.26 1.33 -2.41
N LEU A 221 -0.28 0.06 -2.04
CA LEU A 221 -1.44 -0.65 -1.55
C LEU A 221 -1.36 -0.79 -0.03
N LEU A 222 -2.27 -0.12 0.66
CA LEU A 222 -2.44 -0.26 2.10
C LEU A 222 -3.36 -1.45 2.37
N ALA A 223 -2.80 -2.50 2.96
CA ALA A 223 -3.59 -3.63 3.40
C ALA A 223 -4.25 -3.32 4.75
N ARG A 224 -5.54 -3.58 4.84
CA ARG A 224 -6.34 -3.45 6.06
C ARG A 224 -7.26 -4.64 6.22
N THR A 225 -7.59 -4.97 7.45
CA THR A 225 -8.64 -5.95 7.74
C THR A 225 -9.98 -5.36 7.31
N VAL A 226 -10.67 -6.07 6.44
CA VAL A 226 -12.10 -5.82 6.20
C VAL A 226 -12.82 -6.41 7.40
N ALA A 227 -13.37 -5.57 8.29
CA ALA A 227 -14.15 -5.99 9.44
C ALA A 227 -15.53 -6.49 9.02
#